data_5f7d1f407211aa599fab793c8cb445fd
#
_entry.id   5f7d1f407211aa599fab793c8cb445fd
#
_cell.length_a   1.000
_cell.length_b   1.000
_cell.length_c   1.000
_cell.angle_alpha   90.00
_cell.angle_beta   90.00
_cell.angle_gamma   90.00
#
_symmetry.space_group_name_H-M   'P 1'
#
loop_
_entity.id
_entity.type
_entity.pdbx_description
1 polymer ?
#
loop_
_entity_poly.entity_id
_entity_poly.type
_entity_poly.pdbx_seq_one_letter_code
_entity_poly.pdbx_strand_id
1 'polypeptide(L)'
;MTAPDDNSIITATAPAVVYDKKNPFPSTLKRRVLLNKEGSDKETLHLELCLAGSGLEYRPGDSLAIIPANSPQAVGQVLEAGGFDAGETVELKGGETKPLGEVFATDLNITGITKNVLKKYNAFAQSEKLESLLDPDNKAALDDYLGGREVIDMIADFPVPGLAASDFCGTLRKQLPRLYSIASSLRAHPAEVHLTIAIVRYHSHGRDREGVCSTYTADRVDEGGTMPVFLHYDKNFKLPEDGATPIIMVGPGTGIAPFRAFVEERDATGAIGKSWLFFGDQHSATDYLYGDEWERCLADGRLSRIDLAFSRDQEHKVYVQHRMLEHAAEMYSWLSDGAVFYVCGDASRMAKDVHEALITIGEQEGGKSREEAEAWVKQLKADKQYLRDVY
;
A
#
# COMPACT_ATOMS: atom_id res chain seq x y z
N MET A 1 -27.16 -20.80 62.66
CA MET A 1 -26.45 -21.37 61.50
C MET A 1 -27.10 -20.73 60.28
N THR A 2 -26.56 -19.64 59.79
CA THR A 2 -26.98 -18.94 58.61
C THR A 2 -25.95 -19.17 57.54
N ALA A 3 -26.38 -19.72 56.41
CA ALA A 3 -25.55 -19.93 55.25
C ALA A 3 -25.18 -18.59 54.59
N PRO A 4 -24.01 -18.42 53.97
CA PRO A 4 -23.69 -17.25 53.22
C PRO A 4 -24.29 -17.34 51.80
N ASP A 5 -25.01 -16.29 51.41
CA ASP A 5 -25.45 -16.05 50.03
C ASP A 5 -24.24 -15.81 49.13
N ASP A 6 -23.94 -16.75 48.27
CA ASP A 6 -22.95 -16.64 47.20
C ASP A 6 -23.64 -16.03 45.95
N ASN A 7 -23.68 -14.70 45.88
CA ASN A 7 -24.22 -13.97 44.75
C ASN A 7 -23.08 -13.59 43.82
N SER A 8 -22.49 -14.58 43.15
CA SER A 8 -21.53 -14.35 42.06
C SER A 8 -22.24 -13.80 40.85
N ILE A 9 -22.19 -12.48 40.70
CA ILE A 9 -22.61 -11.77 39.47
C ILE A 9 -21.68 -12.22 38.36
N ILE A 10 -22.15 -13.15 37.55
CA ILE A 10 -21.54 -13.46 36.27
C ILE A 10 -21.83 -12.26 35.35
N THR A 11 -20.89 -11.32 35.28
CA THR A 11 -20.90 -10.27 34.23
C THR A 11 -20.67 -10.97 32.91
N ALA A 12 -21.74 -11.18 32.15
CA ALA A 12 -21.65 -11.60 30.76
C ALA A 12 -20.86 -10.52 30.00
N THR A 13 -19.62 -10.79 29.67
CA THR A 13 -18.86 -9.95 28.73
C THR A 13 -19.59 -9.99 27.40
N ALA A 14 -20.02 -8.83 26.91
CA ALA A 14 -20.57 -8.71 25.56
C ALA A 14 -19.58 -9.34 24.57
N PRO A 15 -20.07 -10.03 23.53
CA PRO A 15 -19.18 -10.61 22.53
C PRO A 15 -18.28 -9.52 21.95
N ALA A 16 -16.98 -9.78 21.88
CA ALA A 16 -16.02 -8.82 21.31
C ALA A 16 -16.42 -8.49 19.88
N VAL A 17 -16.54 -7.21 19.57
CA VAL A 17 -16.84 -6.74 18.22
C VAL A 17 -15.69 -7.13 17.32
N VAL A 18 -15.97 -7.86 16.25
CA VAL A 18 -14.96 -8.22 15.23
C VAL A 18 -14.99 -7.15 14.14
N TYR A 19 -13.86 -6.50 13.95
CA TYR A 19 -13.68 -5.52 12.88
C TYR A 19 -13.02 -6.17 11.67
N ASP A 20 -13.69 -6.06 10.52
CA ASP A 20 -13.27 -6.61 9.23
C ASP A 20 -13.73 -5.69 8.08
N LYS A 21 -13.60 -6.16 6.84
CA LYS A 21 -14.05 -5.42 5.65
C LYS A 21 -15.54 -5.06 5.67
N LYS A 22 -16.40 -5.85 6.32
CA LYS A 22 -17.84 -5.60 6.39
C LYS A 22 -18.23 -4.72 7.56
N ASN A 23 -17.42 -4.74 8.60
CA ASN A 23 -17.57 -3.95 9.79
C ASN A 23 -16.24 -3.29 10.14
N PRO A 24 -15.82 -2.25 9.39
CA PRO A 24 -14.53 -1.59 9.62
C PRO A 24 -14.53 -0.78 10.90
N PHE A 25 -13.37 -0.68 11.54
CA PHE A 25 -13.19 0.17 12.71
C PHE A 25 -13.06 1.64 12.28
N PRO A 26 -13.83 2.58 12.89
CA PRO A 26 -13.69 4.01 12.63
C PRO A 26 -12.48 4.57 13.39
N SER A 27 -11.29 4.39 12.80
CA SER A 27 -10.03 4.82 13.40
C SER A 27 -9.84 6.32 13.28
N THR A 28 -9.48 6.99 14.37
CA THR A 28 -9.22 8.43 14.39
C THR A 28 -7.81 8.73 13.89
N LEU A 29 -7.67 9.67 12.96
CA LEU A 29 -6.39 10.23 12.55
C LEU A 29 -5.86 11.14 13.67
N LYS A 30 -4.80 10.71 14.34
CA LYS A 30 -4.17 11.44 15.44
C LYS A 30 -3.20 12.52 14.94
N ARG A 31 -2.43 12.17 13.92
CA ARG A 31 -1.37 13.01 13.40
C ARG A 31 -1.09 12.70 11.93
N ARG A 32 -0.76 13.75 11.18
CA ARG A 32 -0.32 13.69 9.78
C ARG A 32 0.92 14.55 9.60
N VAL A 33 2.00 13.95 9.09
CA VAL A 33 3.28 14.64 8.89
C VAL A 33 3.75 14.43 7.46
N LEU A 34 4.09 15.51 6.78
CA LEU A 34 4.78 15.45 5.49
C LEU A 34 6.24 15.05 5.72
N LEU A 35 6.66 13.96 5.09
CA LEU A 35 8.02 13.43 5.23
C LEU A 35 9.01 14.04 4.24
N ASN A 36 8.54 14.44 3.07
CA ASN A 36 9.37 15.14 2.09
C ASN A 36 9.62 16.58 2.54
N LYS A 37 10.82 17.08 2.26
CA LYS A 37 11.19 18.46 2.57
C LYS A 37 10.85 19.39 1.39
N GLU A 38 10.89 20.69 1.64
CA GLU A 38 10.67 21.72 0.64
C GLU A 38 11.57 21.50 -0.60
N GLY A 39 10.99 21.63 -1.79
CA GLY A 39 11.66 21.39 -3.08
C GLY A 39 11.53 19.96 -3.62
N SER A 40 10.89 19.04 -2.91
CA SER A 40 10.56 17.71 -3.45
C SER A 40 9.41 17.77 -4.46
N ASP A 41 9.52 16.97 -5.53
CA ASP A 41 8.40 16.68 -6.44
C ASP A 41 7.42 15.63 -5.87
N LYS A 42 7.69 15.12 -4.67
CA LYS A 42 6.91 14.07 -4.01
C LYS A 42 6.18 14.60 -2.79
N GLU A 43 5.08 13.95 -2.50
CA GLU A 43 4.30 14.16 -1.29
C GLU A 43 4.12 12.80 -0.62
N THR A 44 4.83 12.53 0.47
CA THR A 44 4.73 11.29 1.25
C THR A 44 4.39 11.63 2.68
N LEU A 45 3.29 11.07 3.17
CA LEU A 45 2.78 11.34 4.51
C LEU A 45 3.08 10.18 5.46
N HIS A 46 3.45 10.55 6.68
CA HIS A 46 3.33 9.68 7.85
C HIS A 46 2.00 9.96 8.53
N LEU A 47 1.22 8.90 8.75
CA LEU A 47 -0.07 8.96 9.45
C LEU A 47 0.00 8.13 10.72
N GLU A 48 -0.50 8.71 11.84
CA GLU A 48 -0.71 8.00 13.09
C GLU A 48 -2.22 7.83 13.34
N LEU A 49 -2.68 6.60 13.45
CA LEU A 49 -4.08 6.23 13.57
C LEU A 49 -4.34 5.56 14.91
N CYS A 50 -5.44 5.92 15.58
CA CYS A 50 -5.81 5.38 16.87
C CYS A 50 -6.54 4.02 16.74
N LEU A 51 -6.06 3.01 17.42
CA LEU A 51 -6.71 1.70 17.54
C LEU A 51 -7.32 1.45 18.93
N ALA A 52 -7.30 2.45 19.82
CA ALA A 52 -7.84 2.30 21.17
C ALA A 52 -9.31 1.87 21.15
N GLY A 53 -9.65 0.86 21.93
CA GLY A 53 -11.01 0.32 22.02
C GLY A 53 -11.44 -0.61 20.88
N SER A 54 -10.59 -0.80 19.85
CA SER A 54 -10.88 -1.71 18.73
C SER A 54 -10.63 -3.17 19.04
N GLY A 55 -9.69 -3.48 19.95
CA GLY A 55 -9.16 -4.83 20.13
C GLY A 55 -8.35 -5.35 18.93
N LEU A 56 -8.03 -4.49 17.95
CA LEU A 56 -7.21 -4.86 16.81
C LEU A 56 -5.74 -5.01 17.23
N GLU A 57 -5.15 -6.15 16.95
CA GLU A 57 -3.74 -6.45 17.20
C GLU A 57 -3.06 -6.84 15.89
N TYR A 58 -1.95 -6.16 15.57
CA TYR A 58 -1.15 -6.45 14.39
C TYR A 58 0.29 -6.79 14.77
N ARG A 59 1.01 -7.36 13.81
CA ARG A 59 2.46 -7.57 13.89
C ARG A 59 3.12 -6.87 12.71
N PRO A 60 4.35 -6.37 12.86
CA PRO A 60 5.12 -5.86 11.72
C PRO A 60 5.10 -6.83 10.53
N GLY A 61 4.89 -6.28 9.34
CA GLY A 61 4.64 -7.04 8.10
C GLY A 61 3.15 -7.35 7.84
N ASP A 62 2.22 -6.94 8.72
CA ASP A 62 0.80 -6.82 8.38
C ASP A 62 0.53 -5.51 7.64
N SER A 63 -0.64 -5.39 7.03
CA SER A 63 -1.12 -4.17 6.38
C SER A 63 -2.39 -3.66 7.02
N LEU A 64 -2.56 -2.34 7.01
CA LEU A 64 -3.84 -1.71 7.33
C LEU A 64 -4.61 -1.44 6.04
N ALA A 65 -5.85 -1.90 5.98
CA ALA A 65 -6.79 -1.58 4.93
C ALA A 65 -7.56 -0.30 5.28
N ILE A 66 -7.57 0.68 4.37
CA ILE A 66 -8.41 1.87 4.47
C ILE A 66 -9.51 1.77 3.40
N ILE A 67 -10.77 2.00 3.79
CA ILE A 67 -11.89 2.11 2.85
C ILE A 67 -12.06 3.60 2.52
N PRO A 68 -11.66 4.04 1.32
CA PRO A 68 -11.74 5.46 0.96
C PRO A 68 -13.13 5.83 0.43
N ALA A 69 -13.46 7.11 0.54
CA ALA A 69 -14.50 7.73 -0.28
C ALA A 69 -13.90 8.38 -1.54
N ASN A 70 -14.65 8.47 -2.61
CA ASN A 70 -14.31 9.29 -3.78
C ASN A 70 -14.43 10.79 -3.43
N SER A 71 -13.68 11.65 -4.14
CA SER A 71 -13.78 13.08 -3.87
C SER A 71 -15.14 13.63 -4.33
N PRO A 72 -15.69 14.61 -3.60
CA PRO A 72 -16.93 15.27 -4.01
C PRO A 72 -16.85 15.89 -5.41
N GLN A 73 -15.67 16.37 -5.79
CA GLN A 73 -15.41 16.89 -7.12
C GLN A 73 -15.55 15.80 -8.19
N ALA A 74 -14.91 14.62 -8.00
CA ALA A 74 -15.03 13.50 -8.93
C ALA A 74 -16.46 12.99 -9.05
N VAL A 75 -17.20 12.91 -7.91
CA VAL A 75 -18.61 12.53 -7.90
C VAL A 75 -19.42 13.53 -8.72
N GLY A 76 -19.27 14.85 -8.48
CA GLY A 76 -19.98 15.89 -9.22
C GLY A 76 -19.69 15.83 -10.73
N GLN A 77 -18.44 15.66 -11.11
CA GLN A 77 -18.04 15.55 -12.52
C GLN A 77 -18.67 14.33 -13.24
N VAL A 78 -18.74 13.17 -12.57
CA VAL A 78 -19.35 11.96 -13.15
C VAL A 78 -20.88 12.11 -13.26
N LEU A 79 -21.53 12.72 -12.25
CA LEU A 79 -22.97 13.04 -12.28
C LEU A 79 -23.29 13.98 -13.44
N GLU A 80 -22.54 15.07 -13.59
CA GLU A 80 -22.71 16.05 -14.65
C GLU A 80 -22.49 15.43 -16.04
N ALA A 81 -21.38 14.72 -16.23
CA ALA A 81 -21.03 14.11 -17.51
C ALA A 81 -22.04 13.03 -17.95
N GLY A 82 -22.62 12.29 -17.01
CA GLY A 82 -23.63 11.28 -17.27
C GLY A 82 -25.07 11.81 -17.34
N GLY A 83 -25.29 13.07 -16.93
CA GLY A 83 -26.64 13.67 -16.82
C GLY A 83 -27.48 13.05 -15.73
N PHE A 84 -26.85 12.59 -14.64
CA PHE A 84 -27.51 11.89 -13.54
C PHE A 84 -27.94 12.84 -12.42
N ASP A 85 -29.07 12.52 -11.77
CA ASP A 85 -29.51 13.19 -10.54
C ASP A 85 -28.87 12.51 -9.31
N ALA A 86 -28.14 13.26 -8.50
CA ALA A 86 -27.52 12.77 -7.27
C ALA A 86 -28.53 12.20 -6.25
N GLY A 87 -29.76 12.70 -6.25
CA GLY A 87 -30.87 12.27 -5.37
C GLY A 87 -31.62 11.04 -5.89
N GLU A 88 -31.39 10.62 -7.14
CA GLU A 88 -32.01 9.43 -7.69
C GLU A 88 -31.64 8.20 -6.85
N THR A 89 -32.64 7.42 -6.44
CA THR A 89 -32.43 6.21 -5.65
C THR A 89 -32.11 5.03 -6.55
N VAL A 90 -30.98 4.37 -6.30
CA VAL A 90 -30.55 3.17 -7.02
C VAL A 90 -30.47 1.97 -6.08
N GLU A 91 -30.84 0.80 -6.59
CA GLU A 91 -30.71 -0.46 -5.87
C GLU A 91 -29.35 -1.11 -6.16
N LEU A 92 -28.61 -1.42 -5.10
CA LEU A 92 -27.32 -2.11 -5.17
C LEU A 92 -27.52 -3.64 -5.15
N LYS A 93 -26.48 -4.36 -5.59
CA LYS A 93 -26.45 -5.84 -5.45
C LYS A 93 -26.59 -6.20 -3.96
N GLY A 94 -27.73 -6.79 -3.59
CA GLY A 94 -28.05 -7.16 -2.20
C GLY A 94 -29.34 -6.53 -1.69
N GLY A 95 -30.02 -5.71 -2.53
CA GLY A 95 -31.32 -5.11 -2.23
C GLY A 95 -31.25 -3.82 -1.41
N GLU A 96 -30.06 -3.34 -1.08
CA GLU A 96 -29.88 -2.04 -0.44
C GLU A 96 -30.12 -0.91 -1.43
N THR A 97 -30.89 0.10 -1.04
CA THR A 97 -31.17 1.28 -1.87
C THR A 97 -30.54 2.52 -1.26
N LYS A 98 -29.85 3.32 -2.09
CA LYS A 98 -29.19 4.56 -1.69
C LYS A 98 -29.35 5.65 -2.76
N PRO A 99 -29.23 6.94 -2.38
CA PRO A 99 -29.06 8.02 -3.35
C PRO A 99 -27.81 7.82 -4.20
N LEU A 100 -27.89 8.08 -5.50
CA LEU A 100 -26.80 7.87 -6.45
C LEU A 100 -25.50 8.62 -6.06
N GLY A 101 -25.64 9.85 -5.55
CA GLY A 101 -24.50 10.63 -5.05
C GLY A 101 -23.76 9.90 -3.93
N GLU A 102 -24.44 9.22 -3.02
CA GLU A 102 -23.84 8.42 -1.95
C GLU A 102 -23.17 7.17 -2.53
N VAL A 103 -23.84 6.48 -3.47
CA VAL A 103 -23.29 5.30 -4.15
C VAL A 103 -21.98 5.62 -4.86
N PHE A 104 -21.92 6.77 -5.55
CA PHE A 104 -20.68 7.22 -6.19
C PHE A 104 -19.62 7.67 -5.18
N ALA A 105 -20.01 8.19 -4.03
CA ALA A 105 -19.04 8.58 -2.99
C ALA A 105 -18.36 7.40 -2.34
N THR A 106 -19.09 6.30 -2.04
CA THR A 106 -18.58 5.25 -1.15
C THR A 106 -18.57 3.84 -1.72
N ASP A 107 -19.53 3.51 -2.62
CA ASP A 107 -19.75 2.10 -3.01
C ASP A 107 -19.06 1.71 -4.32
N LEU A 108 -18.96 2.65 -5.27
CA LEU A 108 -18.46 2.38 -6.61
C LEU A 108 -17.14 3.11 -6.90
N ASN A 109 -16.26 2.42 -7.63
CA ASN A 109 -15.06 3.03 -8.17
C ASN A 109 -15.43 3.82 -9.43
N ILE A 110 -15.40 5.14 -9.34
CA ILE A 110 -15.74 6.08 -10.41
C ILE A 110 -14.50 6.65 -11.12
N THR A 111 -13.30 6.25 -10.74
CA THR A 111 -12.06 6.71 -11.37
C THR A 111 -11.47 5.65 -12.29
N GLY A 112 -11.28 4.43 -11.82
CA GLY A 112 -10.56 3.42 -12.59
C GLY A 112 -11.41 2.72 -13.64
N ILE A 113 -10.98 2.75 -14.91
CA ILE A 113 -11.57 1.95 -15.99
C ILE A 113 -10.78 0.65 -16.22
N THR A 114 -11.46 -0.37 -16.73
CA THR A 114 -10.86 -1.65 -17.12
C THR A 114 -11.53 -2.17 -18.38
N LYS A 115 -10.89 -3.12 -19.07
CA LYS A 115 -11.52 -3.81 -20.23
C LYS A 115 -12.94 -4.30 -19.90
N ASN A 116 -13.19 -4.81 -18.71
CA ASN A 116 -14.51 -5.31 -18.32
C ASN A 116 -15.53 -4.17 -18.12
N VAL A 117 -15.13 -3.03 -17.56
CA VAL A 117 -15.98 -1.83 -17.45
C VAL A 117 -16.34 -1.35 -18.85
N LEU A 118 -15.35 -1.18 -19.75
CA LEU A 118 -15.59 -0.79 -21.13
C LEU A 118 -16.53 -1.75 -21.87
N LYS A 119 -16.34 -3.07 -21.69
CA LYS A 119 -17.19 -4.09 -22.31
C LYS A 119 -18.65 -3.98 -21.84
N LYS A 120 -18.88 -3.80 -20.55
CA LYS A 120 -20.23 -3.62 -20.01
C LYS A 120 -20.87 -2.33 -20.47
N TYR A 121 -20.09 -1.24 -20.50
CA TYR A 121 -20.56 0.05 -20.95
C TYR A 121 -20.93 0.05 -22.44
N ASN A 122 -20.15 -0.68 -23.28
CA ASN A 122 -20.44 -0.78 -24.72
C ASN A 122 -21.75 -1.51 -25.04
N ALA A 123 -22.31 -2.30 -24.12
CA ALA A 123 -23.64 -2.86 -24.28
C ALA A 123 -24.73 -1.77 -24.42
N PHE A 124 -24.48 -0.59 -23.85
CA PHE A 124 -25.36 0.59 -23.94
C PHE A 124 -24.89 1.56 -25.01
N ALA A 125 -23.58 1.83 -25.09
CA ALA A 125 -22.99 2.77 -26.02
C ALA A 125 -23.06 2.31 -27.49
N GLN A 126 -23.00 1.01 -27.73
CA GLN A 126 -23.01 0.39 -29.07
C GLN A 126 -22.05 1.08 -30.05
N SER A 127 -20.87 1.46 -29.54
CA SER A 127 -19.87 2.23 -30.28
C SER A 127 -18.93 1.29 -31.03
N GLU A 128 -18.87 1.41 -32.36
CA GLU A 128 -17.92 0.69 -33.21
C GLU A 128 -16.47 0.96 -32.80
N LYS A 129 -16.16 2.21 -32.41
CA LYS A 129 -14.83 2.60 -31.91
C LYS A 129 -14.49 1.86 -30.62
N LEU A 130 -15.44 1.73 -29.69
CA LEU A 130 -15.23 1.01 -28.44
C LEU A 130 -15.17 -0.50 -28.68
N GLU A 131 -15.95 -1.02 -29.60
CA GLU A 131 -15.88 -2.44 -30.02
C GLU A 131 -14.49 -2.75 -30.60
N SER A 132 -14.00 -1.90 -31.50
CA SER A 132 -12.64 -2.02 -32.06
C SER A 132 -11.54 -1.98 -30.99
N LEU A 133 -11.65 -1.11 -29.96
CA LEU A 133 -10.72 -1.11 -28.82
C LEU A 133 -10.74 -2.40 -28.01
N LEU A 134 -11.89 -3.06 -27.94
CA LEU A 134 -12.06 -4.30 -27.17
C LEU A 134 -11.63 -5.56 -27.92
N ASP A 135 -11.35 -5.45 -29.22
CA ASP A 135 -10.87 -6.53 -30.05
C ASP A 135 -9.52 -7.08 -29.50
N PRO A 136 -9.36 -8.41 -29.39
CA PRO A 136 -8.10 -9.01 -28.93
C PRO A 136 -6.86 -8.58 -29.72
N ASP A 137 -7.01 -8.31 -31.01
CA ASP A 137 -5.92 -7.90 -31.88
C ASP A 137 -5.47 -6.45 -31.65
N ASN A 138 -6.28 -5.64 -30.98
CA ASN A 138 -6.01 -4.23 -30.66
C ASN A 138 -5.51 -4.01 -29.22
N LYS A 139 -4.84 -5.00 -28.62
CA LYS A 139 -4.39 -4.92 -27.23
C LYS A 139 -3.58 -3.65 -26.92
N ALA A 140 -2.65 -3.27 -27.79
CA ALA A 140 -1.82 -2.07 -27.58
C ALA A 140 -2.66 -0.78 -27.54
N ALA A 141 -3.67 -0.65 -28.39
CA ALA A 141 -4.58 0.48 -28.39
C ALA A 141 -5.48 0.51 -27.15
N LEU A 142 -5.90 -0.67 -26.67
CA LEU A 142 -6.64 -0.78 -25.40
C LEU A 142 -5.79 -0.39 -24.20
N ASP A 143 -4.54 -0.87 -24.13
CA ASP A 143 -3.62 -0.56 -23.05
C ASP A 143 -3.31 0.97 -23.02
N ASP A 144 -3.14 1.59 -24.20
CA ASP A 144 -2.99 3.05 -24.33
C ASP A 144 -4.27 3.79 -23.88
N TYR A 145 -5.44 3.32 -24.30
CA TYR A 145 -6.71 3.93 -23.88
C TYR A 145 -6.93 3.82 -22.37
N LEU A 146 -6.61 2.71 -21.76
CA LEU A 146 -6.72 2.52 -20.30
C LEU A 146 -5.67 3.32 -19.52
N GLY A 147 -4.58 3.71 -20.17
CA GLY A 147 -3.48 4.44 -19.56
C GLY A 147 -3.89 5.88 -19.21
N GLY A 148 -4.13 6.13 -17.90
CA GLY A 148 -4.41 7.47 -17.37
C GLY A 148 -5.78 8.05 -17.68
N ARG A 149 -6.72 7.28 -18.26
CA ARG A 149 -8.13 7.66 -18.39
C ARG A 149 -8.95 7.12 -17.22
N GLU A 150 -10.04 7.81 -16.94
CA GLU A 150 -10.99 7.49 -15.88
C GLU A 150 -12.41 7.33 -16.43
N VAL A 151 -13.35 6.97 -15.55
CA VAL A 151 -14.77 6.78 -15.90
C VAL A 151 -15.37 8.03 -16.58
N ILE A 152 -14.97 9.21 -16.14
CA ILE A 152 -15.43 10.47 -16.74
C ILE A 152 -15.00 10.61 -18.22
N ASP A 153 -13.80 10.13 -18.56
CA ASP A 153 -13.32 10.16 -19.95
C ASP A 153 -14.08 9.14 -20.81
N MET A 154 -14.41 7.97 -20.25
CA MET A 154 -15.25 6.98 -20.93
C MET A 154 -16.62 7.55 -21.27
N ILE A 155 -17.26 8.25 -20.33
CA ILE A 155 -18.56 8.91 -20.60
C ILE A 155 -18.43 9.98 -21.68
N ALA A 156 -17.37 10.78 -21.63
CA ALA A 156 -17.14 11.86 -22.60
C ALA A 156 -16.81 11.31 -24.01
N ASP A 157 -16.01 10.26 -24.09
CA ASP A 157 -15.59 9.66 -25.38
C ASP A 157 -16.72 8.82 -26.04
N PHE A 158 -17.63 8.26 -25.24
CA PHE A 158 -18.71 7.38 -25.69
C PHE A 158 -20.05 7.74 -25.01
N PRO A 159 -20.61 8.93 -25.26
CA PRO A 159 -21.82 9.38 -24.58
C PRO A 159 -23.04 8.47 -24.88
N VAL A 160 -23.84 8.20 -23.82
CA VAL A 160 -25.08 7.42 -23.90
C VAL A 160 -26.22 8.28 -23.34
N PRO A 161 -26.86 9.13 -24.13
CA PRO A 161 -27.95 9.99 -23.66
C PRO A 161 -29.11 9.15 -23.07
N GLY A 162 -29.56 9.50 -21.87
CA GLY A 162 -30.68 8.84 -21.22
C GLY A 162 -30.37 7.44 -20.65
N LEU A 163 -29.10 7.10 -20.47
CA LEU A 163 -28.70 5.88 -19.76
C LEU A 163 -29.23 5.95 -18.32
N ALA A 164 -29.95 4.91 -17.90
CA ALA A 164 -30.45 4.84 -16.53
C ALA A 164 -29.29 4.72 -15.52
N ALA A 165 -29.41 5.42 -14.38
CA ALA A 165 -28.37 5.39 -13.34
C ALA A 165 -28.08 3.97 -12.82
N SER A 166 -29.11 3.14 -12.65
CA SER A 166 -28.98 1.73 -12.26
C SER A 166 -28.16 0.90 -13.25
N ASP A 167 -28.36 1.11 -14.54
CA ASP A 167 -27.62 0.44 -15.61
C ASP A 167 -26.16 0.89 -15.62
N PHE A 168 -25.92 2.20 -15.49
CA PHE A 168 -24.58 2.74 -15.39
C PHE A 168 -23.83 2.19 -14.16
N CYS A 169 -24.44 2.18 -12.98
CA CYS A 169 -23.89 1.57 -11.75
C CYS A 169 -23.52 0.08 -11.99
N GLY A 170 -24.33 -0.65 -12.76
CA GLY A 170 -24.07 -2.05 -13.12
C GLY A 170 -22.79 -2.26 -13.96
N THR A 171 -22.31 -1.23 -14.65
CA THR A 171 -21.07 -1.28 -15.43
C THR A 171 -19.83 -1.15 -14.56
N LEU A 172 -19.92 -0.40 -13.46
CA LEU A 172 -18.81 -0.03 -12.62
C LEU A 172 -18.37 -1.15 -11.66
N ARG A 173 -17.18 -1.01 -11.09
CA ARG A 173 -16.66 -1.90 -10.06
C ARG A 173 -16.99 -1.33 -8.68
N LYS A 174 -17.06 -2.20 -7.69
CA LYS A 174 -17.12 -1.76 -6.29
C LYS A 174 -15.85 -0.99 -5.92
N GLN A 175 -15.99 -0.01 -5.05
CA GLN A 175 -14.85 0.62 -4.40
C GLN A 175 -14.13 -0.41 -3.53
N LEU A 176 -12.81 -0.48 -3.68
CA LEU A 176 -11.98 -1.42 -2.94
C LEU A 176 -11.15 -0.69 -1.88
N PRO A 177 -10.97 -1.31 -0.71
CA PRO A 177 -9.99 -0.83 0.25
C PRO A 177 -8.59 -0.77 -0.38
N ARG A 178 -7.75 0.11 0.15
CA ARG A 178 -6.31 0.13 -0.15
C ARG A 178 -5.54 -0.42 1.04
N LEU A 179 -4.63 -1.33 0.76
CA LEU A 179 -3.73 -1.90 1.75
C LEU A 179 -2.46 -1.04 1.82
N TYR A 180 -2.03 -0.74 3.02
CA TYR A 180 -0.76 -0.06 3.29
C TYR A 180 0.02 -0.88 4.31
N SER A 181 1.27 -1.21 4.00
CA SER A 181 2.16 -1.89 4.92
C SER A 181 2.32 -1.04 6.20
N ILE A 182 2.16 -1.65 7.35
CA ILE A 182 2.22 -0.96 8.64
C ILE A 182 3.64 -0.52 8.92
N ALA A 183 3.79 0.75 9.34
CA ALA A 183 5.07 1.42 9.59
C ALA A 183 5.41 1.59 11.09
N SER A 184 4.73 0.84 11.98
CA SER A 184 4.95 0.89 13.43
C SER A 184 4.94 -0.49 14.06
N SER A 185 5.54 -0.60 15.25
CA SER A 185 5.37 -1.73 16.16
C SER A 185 4.25 -1.43 17.16
N LEU A 186 3.31 -2.36 17.33
CA LEU A 186 2.26 -2.24 18.34
C LEU A 186 2.84 -2.24 19.78
N ARG A 187 4.02 -2.82 19.98
CA ARG A 187 4.74 -2.81 21.26
C ARG A 187 5.34 -1.43 21.57
N ALA A 188 5.88 -0.77 20.56
CA ALA A 188 6.44 0.58 20.69
C ALA A 188 5.32 1.65 20.78
N HIS A 189 4.21 1.43 20.09
CA HIS A 189 3.07 2.35 20.02
C HIS A 189 1.76 1.63 20.38
N PRO A 190 1.50 1.38 21.68
CA PRO A 190 0.29 0.69 22.14
C PRO A 190 -0.98 1.43 21.67
N ALA A 191 -1.92 0.68 21.09
CA ALA A 191 -3.19 1.20 20.58
C ALA A 191 -3.06 2.24 19.44
N GLU A 192 -1.99 2.19 18.69
CA GLU A 192 -1.77 3.00 17.48
C GLU A 192 -1.31 2.13 16.32
N VAL A 193 -1.51 2.64 15.10
CA VAL A 193 -0.93 2.10 13.88
C VAL A 193 -0.46 3.25 13.00
N HIS A 194 0.80 3.16 12.52
CA HIS A 194 1.38 4.18 11.67
C HIS A 194 1.48 3.69 10.23
N LEU A 195 1.33 4.62 9.28
CA LEU A 195 1.41 4.34 7.85
C LEU A 195 2.36 5.32 7.16
N THR A 196 2.94 4.89 6.05
CA THR A 196 3.71 5.73 5.13
C THR A 196 3.01 5.70 3.78
N ILE A 197 2.43 6.83 3.36
CA ILE A 197 1.58 6.91 2.17
C ILE A 197 2.12 7.95 1.20
N ALA A 198 2.52 7.53 0.00
CA ALA A 198 2.78 8.44 -1.11
C ALA A 198 1.46 8.94 -1.70
N ILE A 199 1.32 10.25 -1.81
CA ILE A 199 0.13 10.88 -2.38
C ILE A 199 0.25 10.89 -3.90
N VAL A 200 -0.76 10.36 -4.54
CA VAL A 200 -0.79 10.23 -6.01
C VAL A 200 -1.55 11.41 -6.60
N ARG A 201 -0.82 12.28 -7.30
CA ARG A 201 -1.38 13.36 -8.11
C ARG A 201 -0.64 13.40 -9.44
N TYR A 202 -1.36 13.49 -10.54
CA TYR A 202 -0.75 13.54 -11.86
C TYR A 202 -1.67 14.23 -12.88
N HIS A 203 -1.10 14.69 -13.99
CA HIS A 203 -1.89 15.24 -15.10
C HIS A 203 -1.95 14.24 -16.24
N SER A 204 -3.16 13.94 -16.75
CA SER A 204 -3.36 13.04 -17.88
C SER A 204 -4.61 13.42 -18.67
N HIS A 205 -4.53 13.34 -19.99
CA HIS A 205 -5.65 13.63 -20.91
C HIS A 205 -6.36 14.96 -20.60
N GLY A 206 -5.56 16.03 -20.35
CA GLY A 206 -6.05 17.37 -20.10
C GLY A 206 -6.75 17.57 -18.76
N ARG A 207 -6.61 16.65 -17.80
CA ARG A 207 -7.21 16.73 -16.47
C ARG A 207 -6.20 16.41 -15.38
N ASP A 208 -6.36 17.06 -14.24
CA ASP A 208 -5.67 16.66 -13.01
C ASP A 208 -6.35 15.42 -12.45
N ARG A 209 -5.53 14.45 -12.05
CA ARG A 209 -5.93 13.16 -11.54
C ARG A 209 -5.39 12.95 -10.14
N GLU A 210 -6.11 12.16 -9.36
CA GLU A 210 -5.73 11.88 -7.99
C GLU A 210 -5.96 10.42 -7.61
N GLY A 211 -5.08 9.90 -6.74
CA GLY A 211 -5.28 8.57 -6.15
C GLY A 211 -6.36 8.62 -5.10
N VAL A 212 -7.46 7.89 -5.28
CA VAL A 212 -8.66 7.97 -4.43
C VAL A 212 -8.34 7.84 -2.94
N CYS A 213 -7.56 6.83 -2.53
CA CYS A 213 -7.28 6.60 -1.12
C CYS A 213 -6.19 7.52 -0.58
N SER A 214 -5.12 7.75 -1.35
CA SER A 214 -4.03 8.60 -0.90
C SER A 214 -4.49 10.04 -0.68
N THR A 215 -5.26 10.61 -1.61
CA THR A 215 -5.82 11.97 -1.42
C THR A 215 -6.98 12.01 -0.42
N TYR A 216 -7.72 10.89 -0.23
CA TYR A 216 -8.66 10.78 0.87
C TYR A 216 -7.98 10.97 2.22
N THR A 217 -6.84 10.33 2.44
CA THR A 217 -6.07 10.45 3.68
C THR A 217 -5.33 11.79 3.81
N ALA A 218 -4.97 12.42 2.70
CA ALA A 218 -4.25 13.70 2.69
C ALA A 218 -5.15 14.91 2.89
N ASP A 219 -6.28 14.95 2.16
CA ASP A 219 -7.04 16.19 1.96
C ASP A 219 -8.43 16.15 2.59
N ARG A 220 -8.98 14.95 2.87
CA ARG A 220 -10.41 14.80 3.17
C ARG A 220 -10.70 14.26 4.57
N VAL A 221 -9.67 13.88 5.31
CA VAL A 221 -9.79 13.50 6.73
C VAL A 221 -8.85 14.40 7.52
N ASP A 222 -9.41 15.31 8.32
CA ASP A 222 -8.62 16.16 9.21
C ASP A 222 -8.10 15.37 10.42
N GLU A 223 -7.07 15.89 11.09
CA GLU A 223 -6.67 15.37 12.40
C GLU A 223 -7.83 15.46 13.38
N GLY A 224 -8.11 14.38 14.09
CA GLY A 224 -9.32 14.20 14.90
C GLY A 224 -10.51 13.58 14.13
N GLY A 225 -10.48 13.58 12.80
CA GLY A 225 -11.46 12.90 11.96
C GLY A 225 -11.26 11.39 11.94
N THR A 226 -12.26 10.64 11.46
CA THR A 226 -12.20 9.17 11.42
C THR A 226 -12.17 8.63 10.00
N MET A 227 -11.51 7.51 9.84
CA MET A 227 -11.53 6.73 8.61
C MET A 227 -11.79 5.24 8.90
N PRO A 228 -12.57 4.55 8.04
CA PRO A 228 -12.89 3.14 8.24
C PRO A 228 -11.70 2.27 7.86
N VAL A 229 -11.22 1.48 8.83
CA VAL A 229 -10.03 0.62 8.67
C VAL A 229 -10.28 -0.80 9.14
N PHE A 230 -9.49 -1.74 8.65
CA PHE A 230 -9.39 -3.10 9.18
C PHE A 230 -7.99 -3.68 8.89
N LEU A 231 -7.59 -4.72 9.64
CA LEU A 231 -6.29 -5.35 9.47
C LEU A 231 -6.32 -6.40 8.34
N HIS A 232 -5.24 -6.45 7.58
CA HIS A 232 -4.94 -7.53 6.66
C HIS A 232 -3.65 -8.22 7.11
N TYR A 233 -3.80 -9.46 7.55
CA TYR A 233 -2.71 -10.25 8.12
C TYR A 233 -1.89 -10.93 7.01
N ASP A 234 -0.61 -10.61 6.92
CA ASP A 234 0.32 -11.36 6.10
C ASP A 234 0.88 -12.56 6.90
N LYS A 235 0.92 -13.73 6.28
CA LYS A 235 1.42 -14.95 6.93
C LYS A 235 2.91 -15.20 6.73
N ASN A 236 3.51 -14.53 5.76
CA ASN A 236 4.87 -14.83 5.30
C ASN A 236 5.85 -13.70 5.56
N PHE A 237 5.44 -12.44 5.35
CA PHE A 237 6.31 -11.29 5.50
C PHE A 237 6.43 -10.88 6.97
N LYS A 238 7.16 -11.69 7.76
CA LYS A 238 7.30 -11.53 9.22
C LYS A 238 8.76 -11.56 9.64
N LEU A 239 9.06 -10.90 10.77
CA LEU A 239 10.36 -11.01 11.43
C LEU A 239 10.65 -12.47 11.82
N PRO A 240 11.94 -12.88 11.87
CA PRO A 240 12.31 -14.18 12.41
C PRO A 240 11.85 -14.31 13.87
N GLU A 241 11.48 -15.52 14.28
CA GLU A 241 11.13 -15.79 15.69
C GLU A 241 12.34 -15.65 16.62
N ASP A 242 13.53 -16.04 16.13
CA ASP A 242 14.78 -15.83 16.85
C ASP A 242 15.28 -14.40 16.61
N GLY A 243 15.22 -13.57 17.66
CA GLY A 243 15.70 -12.19 17.66
C GLY A 243 17.22 -12.04 17.42
N ALA A 244 18.01 -13.12 17.49
CA ALA A 244 19.42 -13.12 17.15
C ALA A 244 19.66 -13.23 15.64
N THR A 245 18.67 -13.64 14.85
CA THR A 245 18.80 -13.74 13.40
C THR A 245 19.05 -12.38 12.75
N PRO A 246 20.11 -12.22 11.94
CA PRO A 246 20.33 -10.98 11.20
C PRO A 246 19.26 -10.77 10.12
N ILE A 247 18.97 -9.51 9.81
CA ILE A 247 18.03 -9.13 8.74
C ILE A 247 18.66 -8.11 7.78
N ILE A 248 18.36 -8.27 6.48
CA ILE A 248 18.70 -7.33 5.43
C ILE A 248 17.38 -6.83 4.83
N MET A 249 17.19 -5.53 4.78
CA MET A 249 15.95 -4.87 4.39
C MET A 249 16.18 -3.96 3.19
N VAL A 250 15.45 -4.15 2.09
CA VAL A 250 15.54 -3.31 0.89
C VAL A 250 14.18 -2.66 0.63
N GLY A 251 14.08 -1.36 0.88
CA GLY A 251 12.81 -0.62 0.82
C GLY A 251 12.94 0.83 0.36
N PRO A 252 13.09 1.07 -0.94
CA PRO A 252 13.08 2.44 -1.47
C PRO A 252 11.69 3.06 -1.44
N GLY A 253 11.65 4.40 -1.26
CA GLY A 253 10.40 5.15 -1.18
C GLY A 253 9.49 4.65 -0.05
N THR A 254 8.21 4.46 -0.32
CA THR A 254 7.24 3.93 0.67
C THR A 254 7.49 2.47 1.07
N GLY A 255 8.35 1.74 0.35
CA GLY A 255 8.81 0.42 0.77
C GLY A 255 9.55 0.40 2.11
N ILE A 256 9.90 1.57 2.63
CA ILE A 256 10.50 1.75 3.97
C ILE A 256 9.52 1.41 5.11
N ALA A 257 8.21 1.47 4.87
CA ALA A 257 7.18 1.36 5.90
C ALA A 257 7.32 0.12 6.80
N PRO A 258 7.31 -1.13 6.29
CA PRO A 258 7.42 -2.30 7.15
C PRO A 258 8.79 -2.38 7.85
N PHE A 259 9.83 -1.79 7.29
CA PHE A 259 11.16 -1.84 7.88
C PHE A 259 11.31 -0.90 9.07
N ARG A 260 10.59 0.23 9.07
CA ARG A 260 10.44 1.05 10.26
C ARG A 260 9.80 0.25 11.39
N ALA A 261 8.69 -0.45 11.10
CA ALA A 261 8.03 -1.32 12.06
C ALA A 261 8.94 -2.46 12.54
N PHE A 262 9.78 -3.04 11.66
CA PHE A 262 10.71 -4.10 12.02
C PHE A 262 11.78 -3.62 13.00
N VAL A 263 12.37 -2.44 12.77
CA VAL A 263 13.38 -1.87 13.66
C VAL A 263 12.78 -1.53 15.02
N GLU A 264 11.59 -0.92 15.06
CA GLU A 264 10.87 -0.65 16.32
C GLU A 264 10.53 -1.92 17.11
N GLU A 265 10.05 -2.98 16.42
CA GLU A 265 9.70 -4.25 17.08
C GLU A 265 10.93 -4.95 17.63
N ARG A 266 12.04 -4.94 16.88
CA ARG A 266 13.31 -5.55 17.34
C ARG A 266 13.85 -4.83 18.56
N ASP A 267 13.77 -3.50 18.60
CA ASP A 267 14.13 -2.72 19.77
C ASP A 267 13.22 -3.03 20.96
N ALA A 268 11.91 -3.00 20.75
CA ALA A 268 10.91 -3.27 21.82
C ALA A 268 10.98 -4.71 22.37
N THR A 269 11.48 -5.67 21.59
CA THR A 269 11.66 -7.08 22.01
C THR A 269 13.06 -7.39 22.51
N GLY A 270 14.00 -6.44 22.43
CA GLY A 270 15.40 -6.66 22.81
C GLY A 270 16.14 -7.60 21.85
N ALA A 271 15.76 -7.63 20.58
CA ALA A 271 16.42 -8.47 19.58
C ALA A 271 17.86 -7.99 19.35
N ILE A 272 18.83 -8.92 19.41
CA ILE A 272 20.27 -8.64 19.34
C ILE A 272 20.89 -8.85 17.96
N GLY A 273 20.16 -9.46 17.03
CA GLY A 273 20.61 -9.71 15.69
C GLY A 273 20.84 -8.42 14.91
N LYS A 274 21.81 -8.41 14.03
CA LYS A 274 22.15 -7.26 13.19
C LYS A 274 21.01 -6.91 12.23
N SER A 275 20.82 -5.61 11.96
CA SER A 275 19.84 -5.09 11.00
C SER A 275 20.54 -4.20 9.97
N TRP A 276 20.39 -4.51 8.70
CA TRP A 276 20.97 -3.76 7.58
C TRP A 276 19.88 -3.24 6.66
N LEU A 277 19.82 -1.94 6.44
CA LEU A 277 18.81 -1.27 5.63
C LEU A 277 19.42 -0.71 4.35
N PHE A 278 18.80 -0.99 3.21
CA PHE A 278 19.01 -0.30 1.93
C PHE A 278 17.80 0.58 1.66
N PHE A 279 18.00 1.88 1.69
CA PHE A 279 16.96 2.87 1.37
C PHE A 279 17.34 3.62 0.09
N GLY A 280 16.35 4.02 -0.69
CA GLY A 280 16.55 4.82 -1.90
C GLY A 280 15.37 5.70 -2.23
N ASP A 281 15.64 6.87 -2.82
CA ASP A 281 14.65 7.78 -3.37
C ASP A 281 15.28 8.69 -4.45
N GLN A 282 14.66 9.86 -4.73
CA GLN A 282 15.15 10.78 -5.76
C GLN A 282 16.32 11.63 -5.25
N HIS A 283 16.13 12.43 -4.20
CA HIS A 283 17.11 13.36 -3.67
C HIS A 283 17.33 13.18 -2.17
N SER A 284 18.58 13.16 -1.73
CA SER A 284 18.93 13.03 -0.31
C SER A 284 18.44 14.22 0.52
N ALA A 285 18.48 15.42 -0.08
CA ALA A 285 18.11 16.64 0.60
C ALA A 285 16.62 16.71 0.95
N THR A 286 15.75 16.16 0.09
CA THR A 286 14.30 16.33 0.18
C THR A 286 13.51 15.05 0.39
N ASP A 287 14.06 13.89 0.02
CA ASP A 287 13.33 12.62 -0.05
C ASP A 287 13.90 11.52 0.86
N TYR A 288 14.79 11.87 1.79
CA TYR A 288 15.28 10.93 2.79
C TYR A 288 14.22 10.74 3.89
N LEU A 289 13.25 9.88 3.60
CA LEU A 289 12.13 9.59 4.51
C LEU A 289 12.64 9.06 5.84
N TYR A 290 12.18 9.65 6.95
CA TYR A 290 12.60 9.32 8.32
C TYR A 290 14.11 9.45 8.57
N GLY A 291 14.84 10.29 7.82
CA GLY A 291 16.30 10.39 7.90
C GLY A 291 16.82 10.58 9.32
N ASP A 292 16.26 11.55 10.07
CA ASP A 292 16.64 11.83 11.46
C ASP A 292 16.37 10.64 12.41
N GLU A 293 15.38 9.81 12.09
CA GLU A 293 15.09 8.58 12.85
C GLU A 293 16.13 7.49 12.57
N TRP A 294 16.50 7.31 11.29
CA TRP A 294 17.54 6.35 10.92
C TRP A 294 18.91 6.70 11.47
N GLU A 295 19.29 7.98 11.47
CA GLU A 295 20.53 8.44 12.07
C GLU A 295 20.59 8.13 13.57
N ARG A 296 19.48 8.35 14.28
CA ARG A 296 19.38 7.95 15.70
C ARG A 296 19.45 6.44 15.88
N CYS A 297 18.75 5.65 15.04
CA CYS A 297 18.80 4.19 15.11
C CYS A 297 20.23 3.64 14.87
N LEU A 298 21.02 4.27 14.01
CA LEU A 298 22.44 3.94 13.83
C LEU A 298 23.27 4.32 15.05
N ALA A 299 23.08 5.52 15.59
CA ALA A 299 23.83 6.01 16.76
C ALA A 299 23.57 5.15 18.01
N ASP A 300 22.33 4.70 18.20
CA ASP A 300 21.91 3.88 19.34
C ASP A 300 22.17 2.37 19.13
N GLY A 301 22.60 1.96 17.95
CA GLY A 301 22.87 0.56 17.61
C GLY A 301 21.62 -0.28 17.31
N ARG A 302 20.44 0.32 17.22
CA ARG A 302 19.18 -0.36 16.79
C ARG A 302 19.20 -0.75 15.32
N LEU A 303 19.95 -0.02 14.51
CA LEU A 303 20.28 -0.34 13.14
C LEU A 303 21.80 -0.52 13.03
N SER A 304 22.26 -1.63 12.47
CA SER A 304 23.70 -1.90 12.36
C SER A 304 24.33 -1.17 11.19
N ARG A 305 23.54 -0.98 10.11
CA ARG A 305 24.01 -0.33 8.87
C ARG A 305 22.85 0.18 8.03
N ILE A 306 23.07 1.27 7.32
CA ILE A 306 22.22 1.79 6.26
C ILE A 306 23.06 2.14 5.03
N ASP A 307 22.61 1.74 3.84
CA ASP A 307 23.16 2.16 2.56
C ASP A 307 22.08 2.93 1.78
N LEU A 308 22.47 4.12 1.31
CA LEU A 308 21.57 5.09 0.71
C LEU A 308 21.79 5.18 -0.81
N ALA A 309 20.70 5.19 -1.57
CA ALA A 309 20.71 5.29 -3.02
C ALA A 309 19.78 6.42 -3.49
N PHE A 310 20.34 7.60 -3.76
CA PHE A 310 19.57 8.72 -4.30
C PHE A 310 19.81 8.84 -5.80
N SER A 311 18.72 8.68 -6.58
CA SER A 311 18.82 8.48 -8.01
C SER A 311 19.04 9.75 -8.83
N ARG A 312 18.92 10.94 -8.21
CA ARG A 312 19.02 12.25 -8.87
C ARG A 312 20.05 13.21 -8.26
N ASP A 313 20.86 12.74 -7.30
CA ASP A 313 21.90 13.58 -6.67
C ASP A 313 23.20 13.65 -7.50
N GLN A 314 23.32 12.82 -8.54
CA GLN A 314 24.45 12.77 -9.46
C GLN A 314 23.96 12.54 -10.90
N GLU A 315 24.88 12.67 -11.89
CA GLU A 315 24.54 12.53 -13.33
C GLU A 315 24.00 11.14 -13.68
N HIS A 316 24.56 10.09 -13.12
CA HIS A 316 24.07 8.72 -13.33
C HIS A 316 23.12 8.29 -12.21
N LYS A 317 22.11 7.52 -12.56
CA LYS A 317 21.12 7.06 -11.58
C LYS A 317 21.68 5.96 -10.71
N VAL A 318 21.65 6.16 -9.39
CA VAL A 318 22.00 5.16 -8.38
C VAL A 318 20.73 4.66 -7.70
N TYR A 319 20.53 3.35 -7.72
CA TYR A 319 19.40 2.66 -7.09
C TYR A 319 19.91 1.66 -6.05
N VAL A 320 19.02 1.13 -5.23
CA VAL A 320 19.33 0.20 -4.13
C VAL A 320 20.09 -1.04 -4.61
N GLN A 321 19.78 -1.61 -5.79
CA GLN A 321 20.49 -2.75 -6.34
C GLN A 321 21.96 -2.44 -6.65
N HIS A 322 22.32 -1.22 -6.99
CA HIS A 322 23.73 -0.83 -7.18
C HIS A 322 24.48 -0.85 -5.86
N ARG A 323 23.87 -0.33 -4.78
CA ARG A 323 24.44 -0.41 -3.42
C ARG A 323 24.58 -1.84 -2.93
N MET A 324 23.63 -2.73 -3.26
CA MET A 324 23.74 -4.16 -2.96
C MET A 324 24.96 -4.78 -3.63
N LEU A 325 25.19 -4.47 -4.91
CA LEU A 325 26.36 -4.98 -5.66
C LEU A 325 27.69 -4.41 -5.16
N GLU A 326 27.73 -3.15 -4.72
CA GLU A 326 28.92 -2.55 -4.08
C GLU A 326 29.34 -3.31 -2.80
N HIS A 327 28.38 -3.97 -2.13
CA HIS A 327 28.57 -4.71 -0.89
C HIS A 327 28.31 -6.21 -1.05
N ALA A 328 28.51 -6.74 -2.27
CA ALA A 328 28.20 -8.11 -2.64
C ALA A 328 28.77 -9.15 -1.67
N ALA A 329 30.06 -9.05 -1.35
CA ALA A 329 30.77 -10.00 -0.49
C ALA A 329 30.17 -10.07 0.92
N GLU A 330 29.86 -8.90 1.52
CA GLU A 330 29.28 -8.84 2.86
C GLU A 330 27.82 -9.37 2.85
N MET A 331 27.03 -9.00 1.83
CA MET A 331 25.68 -9.53 1.67
C MET A 331 25.66 -11.05 1.52
N TYR A 332 26.55 -11.59 0.69
CA TYR A 332 26.67 -13.02 0.50
C TYR A 332 27.05 -13.74 1.81
N SER A 333 27.99 -13.17 2.58
CA SER A 333 28.35 -13.70 3.90
C SER A 333 27.14 -13.71 4.85
N TRP A 334 26.41 -12.59 4.99
CA TRP A 334 25.25 -12.53 5.87
C TRP A 334 24.17 -13.55 5.48
N LEU A 335 23.88 -13.69 4.17
CA LEU A 335 22.90 -14.65 3.68
C LEU A 335 23.35 -16.11 3.92
N SER A 336 24.64 -16.38 3.76
CA SER A 336 25.23 -17.71 4.03
C SER A 336 25.19 -18.06 5.52
N ASP A 337 25.29 -17.05 6.39
CA ASP A 337 25.19 -17.17 7.85
C ASP A 337 23.72 -17.18 8.35
N GLY A 338 22.74 -17.22 7.44
CA GLY A 338 21.34 -17.39 7.77
C GLY A 338 20.53 -16.10 7.94
N ALA A 339 21.06 -14.94 7.48
CA ALA A 339 20.29 -13.72 7.48
C ALA A 339 19.02 -13.83 6.64
N VAL A 340 17.94 -13.16 7.07
CA VAL A 340 16.70 -13.08 6.29
C VAL A 340 16.69 -11.78 5.49
N PHE A 341 16.43 -11.92 4.19
CA PHE A 341 16.40 -10.82 3.22
C PHE A 341 14.97 -10.42 2.89
N TYR A 342 14.66 -9.14 3.06
CA TYR A 342 13.34 -8.57 2.85
C TYR A 342 13.37 -7.52 1.75
N VAL A 343 12.34 -7.53 0.89
CA VAL A 343 12.13 -6.52 -0.15
C VAL A 343 10.71 -5.99 -0.08
N CYS A 344 10.56 -4.66 0.03
CA CYS A 344 9.27 -4.01 -0.03
C CYS A 344 9.28 -2.83 -1.01
N GLY A 345 8.18 -2.64 -1.75
CA GLY A 345 7.94 -1.53 -2.68
C GLY A 345 7.57 -1.96 -4.10
N ASP A 346 8.02 -1.21 -5.12
CA ASP A 346 7.59 -1.38 -6.51
C ASP A 346 7.85 -2.79 -7.08
N ALA A 347 6.76 -3.47 -7.44
CA ALA A 347 6.80 -4.81 -8.04
C ALA A 347 7.25 -4.81 -9.50
N SER A 348 7.06 -3.68 -10.21
CA SER A 348 7.21 -3.62 -11.66
C SER A 348 8.66 -3.57 -12.13
N ARG A 349 9.52 -2.84 -11.43
CA ARG A 349 10.94 -2.62 -11.76
C ARG A 349 11.84 -2.97 -10.59
N MET A 350 11.74 -2.27 -9.46
CA MET A 350 12.65 -2.38 -8.32
C MET A 350 12.81 -3.82 -7.84
N ALA A 351 11.70 -4.53 -7.62
CA ALA A 351 11.75 -5.90 -7.11
C ALA A 351 12.42 -6.90 -8.08
N LYS A 352 12.36 -6.62 -9.39
CA LYS A 352 13.07 -7.41 -10.42
C LYS A 352 14.56 -7.12 -10.40
N ASP A 353 14.93 -5.85 -10.32
CA ASP A 353 16.32 -5.41 -10.30
C ASP A 353 17.04 -5.90 -9.04
N VAL A 354 16.36 -5.83 -7.88
CA VAL A 354 16.85 -6.39 -6.60
C VAL A 354 17.03 -7.92 -6.70
N HIS A 355 16.08 -8.61 -7.33
CA HIS A 355 16.17 -10.05 -7.54
C HIS A 355 17.35 -10.42 -8.43
N GLU A 356 17.57 -9.67 -9.50
CA GLU A 356 18.71 -9.84 -10.40
C GLU A 356 20.05 -9.57 -9.69
N ALA A 357 20.10 -8.53 -8.87
CA ALA A 357 21.28 -8.23 -8.06
C ALA A 357 21.63 -9.37 -7.11
N LEU A 358 20.65 -10.03 -6.48
CA LEU A 358 20.92 -11.22 -5.65
C LEU A 358 21.51 -12.37 -6.44
N ILE A 359 21.03 -12.61 -7.67
CA ILE A 359 21.60 -13.66 -8.54
C ILE A 359 23.05 -13.32 -8.89
N THR A 360 23.31 -12.05 -9.27
CA THR A 360 24.66 -11.56 -9.56
C THR A 360 25.61 -11.71 -8.37
N ILE A 361 25.14 -11.42 -7.14
CA ILE A 361 25.88 -11.64 -5.91
C ILE A 361 26.23 -13.14 -5.74
N GLY A 362 25.29 -14.03 -6.02
CA GLY A 362 25.52 -15.47 -5.99
C GLY A 362 26.58 -15.95 -7.00
N GLU A 363 26.59 -15.34 -8.21
CA GLU A 363 27.63 -15.62 -9.23
C GLU A 363 29.01 -15.13 -8.79
N GLN A 364 29.09 -13.86 -8.36
CA GLN A 364 30.36 -13.20 -8.06
C GLN A 364 31.04 -13.75 -6.79
N GLU A 365 30.27 -13.84 -5.71
CA GLU A 365 30.80 -14.14 -4.37
C GLU A 365 30.64 -15.61 -4.00
N GLY A 366 29.61 -16.27 -4.55
CA GLY A 366 29.41 -17.71 -4.36
C GLY A 366 30.16 -18.59 -5.35
N GLY A 367 30.84 -18.01 -6.37
CA GLY A 367 31.49 -18.74 -7.42
C GLY A 367 30.55 -19.65 -8.23
N LYS A 368 29.28 -19.28 -8.31
CA LYS A 368 28.20 -20.06 -8.93
C LYS A 368 28.08 -19.72 -10.41
N SER A 369 27.72 -20.70 -11.23
CA SER A 369 27.18 -20.41 -12.55
C SER A 369 25.84 -19.66 -12.43
N ARG A 370 25.38 -19.04 -13.50
CA ARG A 370 24.08 -18.37 -13.54
C ARG A 370 22.93 -19.27 -13.07
N GLU A 371 22.89 -20.49 -13.58
CA GLU A 371 21.87 -21.48 -13.23
C GLU A 371 21.92 -21.86 -11.73
N GLU A 372 23.13 -22.05 -11.20
CA GLU A 372 23.34 -22.35 -9.77
C GLU A 372 22.96 -21.15 -8.87
N ALA A 373 23.22 -19.91 -9.31
CA ALA A 373 22.84 -18.71 -8.58
C ALA A 373 21.32 -18.51 -8.57
N GLU A 374 20.65 -18.74 -9.69
CA GLU A 374 19.17 -18.75 -9.75
C GLU A 374 18.58 -19.83 -8.84
N ALA A 375 19.15 -21.02 -8.82
CA ALA A 375 18.74 -22.09 -7.92
C ALA A 375 18.96 -21.73 -6.44
N TRP A 376 20.08 -21.08 -6.11
CA TRP A 376 20.37 -20.58 -4.78
C TRP A 376 19.33 -19.53 -4.33
N VAL A 377 19.05 -18.52 -5.16
CA VAL A 377 18.01 -17.52 -4.82
C VAL A 377 16.63 -18.15 -4.70
N LYS A 378 16.32 -19.16 -5.50
CA LYS A 378 15.09 -19.94 -5.36
C LYS A 378 15.05 -20.70 -4.03
N GLN A 379 16.19 -21.25 -3.59
CA GLN A 379 16.30 -21.93 -2.30
C GLN A 379 16.09 -20.96 -1.15
N LEU A 380 16.70 -19.75 -1.18
CA LEU A 380 16.45 -18.71 -0.18
C LEU A 380 14.94 -18.40 -0.02
N LYS A 381 14.16 -18.39 -1.11
CA LYS A 381 12.70 -18.23 -1.04
C LYS A 381 12.02 -19.43 -0.39
N ALA A 382 12.43 -20.65 -0.74
CA ALA A 382 11.87 -21.88 -0.19
C ALA A 382 12.12 -21.99 1.33
N ASP A 383 13.30 -21.57 1.78
CA ASP A 383 13.73 -21.59 3.19
C ASP A 383 13.21 -20.37 3.98
N LYS A 384 12.39 -19.51 3.35
CA LYS A 384 11.89 -18.24 3.93
C LYS A 384 13.00 -17.28 4.36
N GLN A 385 14.17 -17.37 3.75
CA GLN A 385 15.24 -16.39 3.89
C GLN A 385 15.13 -15.21 2.90
N TYR A 386 14.24 -15.30 1.88
CA TYR A 386 13.95 -14.21 0.96
C TYR A 386 12.45 -13.96 0.89
N LEU A 387 12.02 -12.88 1.52
CA LEU A 387 10.62 -12.49 1.68
C LEU A 387 10.33 -11.18 0.93
N ARG A 388 9.13 -11.07 0.37
CA ARG A 388 8.74 -9.93 -0.49
C ARG A 388 7.34 -9.46 -0.15
N ASP A 389 7.20 -8.13 0.05
CA ASP A 389 5.94 -7.38 0.09
C ASP A 389 6.00 -6.31 -1.00
N VAL A 390 5.54 -6.65 -2.22
CA VAL A 390 5.69 -5.80 -3.41
C VAL A 390 4.35 -5.57 -4.10
N TYR A 391 4.10 -4.33 -4.53
CA TYR A 391 2.79 -3.85 -5.02
C TYR A 391 2.92 -2.95 -6.25
#